data_881d2f052a7323b1e88b798a62362acf
#
_entry.id   881d2f052a7323b1e88b798a62362acf
#
_cell.length_a   1.000
_cell.length_b   1.000
_cell.length_c   1.000
_cell.angle_alpha   90.00
_cell.angle_beta   90.00
_cell.angle_gamma   90.00
#
_symmetry.space_group_name_H-M   'P 1'
#
loop_
_entity.id
_entity.type
_entity.pdbx_description
1 polymer ?
#
loop_
_entity_poly.entity_id
_entity_poly.type
_entity_poly.pdbx_seq_one_letter_code
_entity_poly.pdbx_strand_id
1 'polypeptide(L)'
;MKLAILIAAVDPSVGGVLVFGDRGTGKSTAVRALAALLPPMRAVVGCRYHCDPAWRTACDECEARKAVGGRKSQLVPVPVVDLPLGATEDRVVGALDLERALTQGVKAFEPGLLARANRGFLYIDEVNLLEDHLVDLLIDVAASGENVIEREGLSVRHPARFVLVGSGNPEEGELRPQLLDRFGLSVEVRTPQDIASRVQVVKRRDAFERDPDGFAATWADEEARVRRQIVAARKRLAKVVVPDAALERAAQLCMSLGTDGLRGELTLVRAARGFAALQGDLSVGDAHLRRVAPPALRHRLRRNPLDDSGSGVRVDRALAELFAS
;
A
#
# COMPACT_ATOMS: atom_id res chain seq x y z
N MET A 1 5.01 -9.42 -6.09
CA MET A 1 4.82 -8.80 -4.76
C MET A 1 5.84 -7.68 -4.48
N LYS A 2 7.18 -7.92 -4.39
CA LYS A 2 8.19 -6.89 -4.08
C LYS A 2 8.00 -5.60 -4.91
N LEU A 3 7.88 -5.71 -6.23
CA LEU A 3 7.72 -4.56 -7.11
C LEU A 3 6.45 -3.75 -6.81
N ALA A 4 5.30 -4.40 -6.61
CA ALA A 4 4.04 -3.72 -6.32
C ALA A 4 4.11 -2.90 -5.02
N ILE A 5 4.69 -3.48 -3.95
CA ILE A 5 4.85 -2.78 -2.67
C ILE A 5 5.86 -1.62 -2.80
N LEU A 6 6.95 -1.79 -3.56
CA LEU A 6 7.90 -0.71 -3.83
C LEU A 6 7.26 0.44 -4.61
N ILE A 7 6.44 0.15 -5.62
CA ILE A 7 5.69 1.17 -6.38
C ILE A 7 4.75 1.93 -5.44
N ALA A 8 3.94 1.23 -4.63
CA ALA A 8 3.04 1.85 -3.67
C ALA A 8 3.78 2.63 -2.56
N ALA A 9 4.99 2.18 -2.17
CA ALA A 9 5.85 2.92 -1.25
C ALA A 9 6.42 4.19 -1.85
N VAL A 10 6.66 4.24 -3.16
CA VAL A 10 7.15 5.43 -3.88
C VAL A 10 6.02 6.39 -4.16
N ASP A 11 4.90 5.89 -4.68
CA ASP A 11 3.69 6.67 -5.00
C ASP A 11 2.46 6.06 -4.30
N PRO A 12 2.11 6.50 -3.07
CA PRO A 12 0.91 6.01 -2.38
C PRO A 12 -0.40 6.29 -3.12
N SER A 13 -0.40 7.22 -4.09
CA SER A 13 -1.59 7.54 -4.90
C SER A 13 -1.99 6.43 -5.87
N VAL A 14 -1.15 5.42 -6.05
CA VAL A 14 -1.48 4.19 -6.81
C VAL A 14 -2.64 3.44 -6.17
N GLY A 15 -2.77 3.55 -4.85
CA GLY A 15 -3.76 2.83 -4.05
C GLY A 15 -3.15 1.65 -3.29
N GLY A 16 -3.99 0.82 -2.69
CA GLY A 16 -3.56 -0.34 -1.92
C GLY A 16 -2.94 -1.45 -2.79
N VAL A 17 -2.26 -2.37 -2.15
CA VAL A 17 -1.69 -3.58 -2.77
C VAL A 17 -2.38 -4.81 -2.22
N LEU A 18 -2.98 -5.60 -3.09
CA LEU A 18 -3.59 -6.88 -2.75
C LEU A 18 -2.62 -8.02 -3.11
N VAL A 19 -2.35 -8.89 -2.15
CA VAL A 19 -1.42 -10.01 -2.31
C VAL A 19 -2.16 -11.32 -2.10
N PHE A 20 -2.58 -11.93 -3.20
CA PHE A 20 -3.16 -13.27 -3.18
C PHE A 20 -2.11 -14.35 -3.23
N GLY A 21 -2.40 -15.50 -2.65
CA GLY A 21 -1.58 -16.71 -2.81
C GLY A 21 -1.70 -17.67 -1.65
N ASP A 22 -1.05 -18.83 -1.82
CA ASP A 22 -1.11 -19.96 -0.90
C ASP A 22 -0.70 -19.57 0.53
N ARG A 23 -1.19 -20.31 1.50
CA ARG A 23 -0.74 -20.19 2.89
C ARG A 23 0.75 -20.50 3.01
N GLY A 24 1.43 -19.87 3.95
CA GLY A 24 2.85 -20.15 4.23
C GLY A 24 3.84 -19.61 3.21
N THR A 25 3.43 -18.83 2.21
CA THR A 25 4.31 -18.22 1.20
C THR A 25 5.08 -16.98 1.70
N GLY A 26 4.99 -16.65 2.98
CA GLY A 26 5.74 -15.54 3.59
C GLY A 26 5.23 -14.15 3.23
N LYS A 27 3.96 -14.00 2.86
CA LYS A 27 3.36 -12.70 2.48
C LYS A 27 3.52 -11.64 3.56
N SER A 28 3.09 -11.93 4.78
CA SER A 28 3.17 -11.02 5.93
C SER A 28 4.62 -10.67 6.29
N THR A 29 5.51 -11.66 6.31
CA THR A 29 6.95 -11.45 6.55
C THR A 29 7.55 -10.50 5.51
N ALA A 30 7.24 -10.68 4.23
CA ALA A 30 7.78 -9.85 3.16
C ALA A 30 7.24 -8.41 3.20
N VAL A 31 5.98 -8.20 3.59
CA VAL A 31 5.41 -6.85 3.76
C VAL A 31 6.12 -6.11 4.90
N ARG A 32 6.29 -6.74 6.05
CA ARG A 32 7.00 -6.15 7.20
C ARG A 32 8.46 -5.86 6.89
N ALA A 33 9.17 -6.79 6.24
CA ALA A 33 10.56 -6.61 5.84
C ALA A 33 10.72 -5.45 4.84
N LEU A 34 9.82 -5.31 3.85
CA LEU A 34 9.87 -4.19 2.90
C LEU A 34 9.58 -2.84 3.56
N ALA A 35 8.69 -2.82 4.54
CA ALA A 35 8.42 -1.59 5.29
C ALA A 35 9.61 -1.17 6.17
N ALA A 36 10.34 -2.13 6.75
CA ALA A 36 11.57 -1.87 7.50
C ALA A 36 12.71 -1.30 6.61
N LEU A 37 12.66 -1.56 5.30
CA LEU A 37 13.61 -0.96 4.34
C LEU A 37 13.34 0.51 4.05
N LEU A 38 12.18 1.06 4.43
CA LEU A 38 11.87 2.45 4.13
C LEU A 38 12.74 3.40 4.96
N PRO A 39 13.12 4.55 4.36
CA PRO A 39 13.88 5.56 5.10
C PRO A 39 13.04 6.12 6.25
N PRO A 40 13.67 6.39 7.41
CA PRO A 40 12.97 7.08 8.49
C PRO A 40 12.36 8.39 8.01
N MET A 41 11.23 8.75 8.55
CA MET A 41 10.50 9.96 8.18
C MET A 41 10.61 11.03 9.26
N ARG A 42 10.57 12.31 8.86
CA ARG A 42 10.44 13.42 9.79
C ARG A 42 9.01 13.49 10.31
N ALA A 43 8.85 13.53 11.62
CA ALA A 43 7.56 13.73 12.28
C ALA A 43 7.67 14.83 13.34
N VAL A 44 6.55 15.52 13.62
CA VAL A 44 6.48 16.51 14.70
C VAL A 44 6.63 15.78 16.03
N VAL A 45 7.50 16.28 16.91
CA VAL A 45 7.75 15.71 18.24
C VAL A 45 6.46 15.65 19.06
N GLY A 46 6.14 14.47 19.60
CA GLY A 46 4.95 14.24 20.42
C GLY A 46 3.62 14.33 19.65
N CYS A 47 3.64 14.28 18.32
CA CYS A 47 2.41 14.19 17.54
C CYS A 47 1.95 12.73 17.43
N ARG A 48 0.71 12.47 17.85
CA ARG A 48 0.08 11.12 17.81
C ARG A 48 -0.20 10.61 16.37
N TYR A 49 -0.21 11.53 15.41
CA TYR A 49 -0.51 11.26 14.00
C TYR A 49 0.74 11.30 13.11
N HIS A 50 1.95 11.38 13.65
CA HIS A 50 3.20 11.49 12.88
C HIS A 50 3.17 12.57 11.78
N CYS A 51 2.51 13.72 12.03
CA CYS A 51 2.42 14.79 11.05
C CYS A 51 3.79 15.24 10.55
N ASP A 52 3.88 15.55 9.26
CA ASP A 52 5.10 16.12 8.69
C ASP A 52 5.24 17.57 9.14
N PRO A 53 6.38 17.99 9.68
CA PRO A 53 6.61 19.37 10.06
C PRO A 53 6.47 20.35 8.88
N ALA A 54 6.70 19.89 7.65
CA ALA A 54 6.58 20.69 6.43
C ALA A 54 5.15 20.81 5.88
N TRP A 55 4.19 20.06 6.39
CA TRP A 55 2.80 20.16 5.92
C TRP A 55 2.18 21.51 6.22
N ARG A 56 1.44 22.06 5.24
CA ARG A 56 0.70 23.32 5.41
C ARG A 56 -0.44 23.13 6.41
N THR A 57 -1.18 22.05 6.29
CA THR A 57 -2.26 21.62 7.19
C THR A 57 -1.84 20.33 7.89
N ALA A 58 -1.96 20.31 9.22
CA ALA A 58 -1.67 19.17 10.06
C ALA A 58 -2.85 18.95 11.03
N CYS A 59 -2.72 18.02 11.96
CA CYS A 59 -3.75 17.90 13.02
C CYS A 59 -3.80 19.16 13.91
N ASP A 60 -4.91 19.37 14.58
CA ASP A 60 -5.17 20.57 15.40
C ASP A 60 -4.07 20.81 16.45
N GLU A 61 -3.57 19.76 17.09
CA GLU A 61 -2.45 19.86 18.05
C GLU A 61 -1.18 20.42 17.41
N CYS A 62 -0.88 20.01 16.17
CA CYS A 62 0.30 20.50 15.45
C CYS A 62 0.10 21.94 14.95
N GLU A 63 -1.12 22.33 14.58
CA GLU A 63 -1.43 23.72 14.23
C GLU A 63 -1.30 24.63 15.45
N ALA A 64 -1.82 24.21 16.61
CA ALA A 64 -1.65 24.95 17.87
C ALA A 64 -0.17 25.11 18.23
N ARG A 65 0.66 24.07 18.10
CA ARG A 65 2.11 24.14 18.36
C ARG A 65 2.84 25.08 17.38
N LYS A 66 2.39 25.16 16.13
CA LYS A 66 2.95 26.09 15.13
C LYS A 66 2.75 27.54 15.55
N ALA A 67 1.61 27.87 16.13
CA ALA A 67 1.29 29.21 16.60
C ALA A 67 2.13 29.66 17.79
N VAL A 68 2.65 28.72 18.61
CA VAL A 68 3.35 29.02 19.89
C VAL A 68 4.88 28.95 19.78
N GLY A 69 5.46 28.65 18.63
CA GLY A 69 6.94 28.61 18.51
C GLY A 69 7.52 27.59 17.55
N GLY A 70 6.67 27.02 16.73
CA GLY A 70 7.10 26.11 15.66
C GLY A 70 6.99 24.63 15.99
N ARG A 71 7.10 23.81 14.95
CA ARG A 71 7.04 22.35 15.01
C ARG A 71 8.42 21.74 15.09
N LYS A 72 8.90 21.43 16.28
CA LYS A 72 10.13 20.62 16.41
C LYS A 72 9.92 19.27 15.75
N SER A 73 10.94 18.75 15.07
CA SER A 73 10.87 17.49 14.34
C SER A 73 11.88 16.47 14.85
N GLN A 74 11.51 15.21 14.73
CA GLN A 74 12.37 14.05 14.97
C GLN A 74 12.28 13.07 13.82
N LEU A 75 13.28 12.19 13.68
CA LEU A 75 13.24 11.07 12.77
C LEU A 75 12.57 9.88 13.48
N VAL A 76 11.55 9.32 12.84
CA VAL A 76 10.86 8.12 13.33
C VAL A 76 10.84 7.05 12.23
N PRO A 77 10.86 5.75 12.58
CA PRO A 77 10.67 4.70 11.59
C PRO A 77 9.29 4.83 10.93
N VAL A 78 9.17 4.35 9.70
CA VAL A 78 7.87 4.27 9.02
C VAL A 78 7.01 3.23 9.74
N PRO A 79 5.81 3.58 10.23
CA PRO A 79 4.97 2.64 10.96
C PRO A 79 4.44 1.53 10.05
N VAL A 80 4.41 0.31 10.59
CA VAL A 80 3.68 -0.82 10.02
C VAL A 80 2.68 -1.25 11.08
N VAL A 81 1.42 -1.10 10.75
CA VAL A 81 0.32 -1.39 11.66
C VAL A 81 -0.43 -2.60 11.14
N ASP A 82 -0.48 -3.64 11.93
CA ASP A 82 -1.30 -4.82 11.63
C ASP A 82 -2.74 -4.56 12.08
N LEU A 83 -3.70 -4.86 11.22
CA LEU A 83 -5.11 -4.86 11.54
C LEU A 83 -5.54 -6.28 11.95
N PRO A 84 -5.91 -6.52 13.20
CA PRO A 84 -6.45 -7.81 13.63
C PRO A 84 -7.82 -8.07 12.97
N LEU A 85 -8.12 -9.32 12.57
CA LEU A 85 -9.41 -9.70 11.98
C LEU A 85 -10.62 -9.39 12.89
N GLY A 86 -10.46 -9.49 14.20
CA GLY A 86 -11.49 -9.14 15.18
C GLY A 86 -11.46 -7.69 15.66
N ALA A 87 -10.84 -6.77 14.91
CA ALA A 87 -10.84 -5.35 15.28
C ALA A 87 -12.23 -4.75 15.13
N THR A 88 -12.71 -4.10 16.19
CA THR A 88 -13.92 -3.29 16.12
C THR A 88 -13.67 -1.99 15.36
N GLU A 89 -14.72 -1.39 14.82
CA GLU A 89 -14.61 -0.11 14.11
C GLU A 89 -13.96 0.96 14.99
N ASP A 90 -14.32 1.05 16.27
CA ASP A 90 -13.74 2.01 17.23
C ASP A 90 -12.23 1.84 17.39
N ARG A 91 -11.74 0.60 17.39
CA ARG A 91 -10.30 0.33 17.44
C ARG A 91 -9.59 0.79 16.15
N VAL A 92 -10.29 0.75 15.03
CA VAL A 92 -9.76 1.16 13.72
C VAL A 92 -9.72 2.68 13.61
N VAL A 93 -10.85 3.34 13.77
CA VAL A 93 -10.97 4.79 13.56
C VAL A 93 -10.55 5.61 14.79
N GLY A 94 -10.75 5.06 16.00
CA GLY A 94 -10.62 5.73 17.27
C GLY A 94 -11.97 5.98 17.93
N ALA A 95 -11.95 6.19 19.22
CA ALA A 95 -13.13 6.29 20.06
C ALA A 95 -13.02 7.38 21.13
N LEU A 96 -14.08 7.55 21.92
CA LEU A 96 -14.04 8.34 23.14
C LEU A 96 -13.13 7.66 24.17
N ASP A 97 -12.22 8.43 24.75
CA ASP A 97 -11.41 8.01 25.90
C ASP A 97 -12.31 7.91 27.13
N LEU A 98 -12.84 6.70 27.38
CA LEU A 98 -13.79 6.43 28.45
C LEU A 98 -13.16 6.66 29.84
N GLU A 99 -11.88 6.39 30.00
CA GLU A 99 -11.19 6.60 31.28
C GLU A 99 -11.17 8.09 31.66
N ARG A 100 -10.79 8.95 30.72
CA ARG A 100 -10.79 10.39 30.93
C ARG A 100 -12.19 10.97 31.03
N ALA A 101 -13.14 10.42 30.28
CA ALA A 101 -14.54 10.87 30.38
C ALA A 101 -15.12 10.56 31.78
N LEU A 102 -14.86 9.38 32.33
CA LEU A 102 -15.38 8.95 33.62
C LEU A 102 -14.62 9.54 34.80
N THR A 103 -13.29 9.68 34.72
CA THR A 103 -12.48 10.15 35.83
C THR A 103 -12.34 11.65 35.91
N GLN A 104 -12.31 12.33 34.77
CA GLN A 104 -12.05 13.76 34.66
C GLN A 104 -13.26 14.60 34.15
N GLY A 105 -14.32 13.91 33.68
CA GLY A 105 -15.47 14.57 33.04
C GLY A 105 -15.12 15.24 31.69
N VAL A 106 -13.97 14.89 31.10
CA VAL A 106 -13.47 15.51 29.87
C VAL A 106 -13.64 14.54 28.70
N LYS A 107 -14.37 14.95 27.67
CA LYS A 107 -14.43 14.23 26.40
C LYS A 107 -13.09 14.37 25.68
N ALA A 108 -12.34 13.29 25.61
CA ALA A 108 -11.08 13.19 24.90
C ALA A 108 -11.18 12.11 23.83
N PHE A 109 -10.42 12.27 22.75
CA PHE A 109 -10.34 11.29 21.67
C PHE A 109 -9.12 10.40 21.84
N GLU A 110 -9.35 9.07 21.79
CA GLU A 110 -8.30 8.06 21.71
C GLU A 110 -8.08 7.64 20.25
N PRO A 111 -6.90 7.94 19.65
CA PRO A 111 -6.62 7.61 18.27
C PRO A 111 -6.54 6.10 18.00
N GLY A 112 -7.23 5.64 16.96
CA GLY A 112 -7.21 4.25 16.53
C GLY A 112 -6.01 3.86 15.65
N LEU A 113 -6.14 2.69 14.99
CA LEU A 113 -5.10 2.13 14.13
C LEU A 113 -4.80 3.01 12.92
N LEU A 114 -5.81 3.70 12.37
CA LEU A 114 -5.62 4.62 11.23
C LEU A 114 -4.69 5.78 11.56
N ALA A 115 -4.81 6.33 12.76
CA ALA A 115 -3.92 7.38 13.24
C ALA A 115 -2.47 6.87 13.34
N ARG A 116 -2.29 5.66 13.88
CA ARG A 116 -0.97 5.01 14.03
C ARG A 116 -0.34 4.67 12.68
N ALA A 117 -1.15 4.28 11.69
CA ALA A 117 -0.69 3.93 10.35
C ALA A 117 -0.34 5.15 9.48
N ASN A 118 -0.68 6.37 9.91
CA ASN A 118 -0.46 7.56 9.10
C ASN A 118 1.00 7.68 8.63
N ARG A 119 1.19 7.88 7.31
CA ARG A 119 2.47 7.94 6.60
C ARG A 119 3.24 6.62 6.57
N GLY A 120 2.57 5.49 6.88
CA GLY A 120 3.14 4.16 6.91
C GLY A 120 2.32 3.15 6.14
N PHE A 121 2.29 1.92 6.66
CA PHE A 121 1.53 0.80 6.10
C PHE A 121 0.47 0.33 7.08
N LEU A 122 -0.72 0.06 6.56
CA LEU A 122 -1.74 -0.72 7.23
C LEU A 122 -1.81 -2.08 6.54
N TYR A 123 -1.49 -3.14 7.29
CA TYR A 123 -1.50 -4.51 6.79
C TYR A 123 -2.70 -5.28 7.33
N ILE A 124 -3.43 -5.90 6.44
CA ILE A 124 -4.56 -6.79 6.75
C ILE A 124 -4.18 -8.19 6.30
N ASP A 125 -4.04 -9.09 7.25
CA ASP A 125 -3.91 -10.52 6.92
C ASP A 125 -5.29 -11.12 6.68
N GLU A 126 -5.43 -11.92 5.62
CA GLU A 126 -6.69 -12.55 5.24
C GLU A 126 -7.85 -11.53 5.09
N VAL A 127 -7.63 -10.51 4.24
CA VAL A 127 -8.60 -9.41 4.00
C VAL A 127 -9.98 -9.91 3.56
N ASN A 128 -10.06 -11.12 2.98
CA ASN A 128 -11.31 -11.80 2.60
C ASN A 128 -12.17 -12.22 3.79
N LEU A 129 -11.61 -12.29 5.00
CA LEU A 129 -12.32 -12.61 6.24
C LEU A 129 -12.72 -11.37 7.05
N LEU A 130 -12.28 -10.18 6.64
CA LEU A 130 -12.68 -8.94 7.29
C LEU A 130 -14.11 -8.56 6.90
N GLU A 131 -14.84 -7.98 7.83
CA GLU A 131 -16.19 -7.50 7.58
C GLU A 131 -16.21 -6.41 6.51
N ASP A 132 -17.15 -6.51 5.57
CA ASP A 132 -17.18 -5.63 4.38
C ASP A 132 -17.20 -4.15 4.72
N HIS A 133 -17.96 -3.75 5.75
CA HIS A 133 -18.07 -2.35 6.15
C HIS A 133 -16.72 -1.79 6.64
N LEU A 134 -15.88 -2.61 7.29
CA LEU A 134 -14.53 -2.21 7.69
C LEU A 134 -13.60 -2.07 6.49
N VAL A 135 -13.72 -2.98 5.51
CA VAL A 135 -12.91 -2.87 4.27
C VAL A 135 -13.28 -1.61 3.50
N ASP A 136 -14.58 -1.32 3.36
CA ASP A 136 -15.04 -0.09 2.70
C ASP A 136 -14.52 1.17 3.40
N LEU A 137 -14.64 1.23 4.72
CA LEU A 137 -14.13 2.32 5.54
C LEU A 137 -12.61 2.52 5.34
N LEU A 138 -11.83 1.44 5.41
CA LEU A 138 -10.38 1.49 5.24
C LEU A 138 -9.97 2.01 3.87
N ILE A 139 -10.67 1.59 2.83
CA ILE A 139 -10.39 1.99 1.46
C ILE A 139 -10.79 3.46 1.24
N ASP A 140 -11.91 3.90 1.80
CA ASP A 140 -12.35 5.29 1.69
C ASP A 140 -11.39 6.24 2.43
N VAL A 141 -10.92 5.87 3.62
CA VAL A 141 -9.90 6.63 4.34
C VAL A 141 -8.56 6.61 3.60
N ALA A 142 -8.16 5.47 3.03
CA ALA A 142 -6.93 5.40 2.23
C ALA A 142 -7.00 6.29 0.98
N ALA A 143 -8.18 6.43 0.38
CA ALA A 143 -8.40 7.29 -0.79
C ALA A 143 -8.44 8.78 -0.45
N SER A 144 -9.13 9.16 0.65
CA SER A 144 -9.24 10.55 1.10
C SER A 144 -7.96 11.06 1.77
N GLY A 145 -7.23 10.17 2.45
CA GLY A 145 -6.06 10.49 3.26
C GLY A 145 -6.40 11.15 4.59
N GLU A 146 -7.68 11.15 4.98
CA GLU A 146 -8.19 11.71 6.22
C GLU A 146 -9.18 10.76 6.88
N ASN A 147 -9.13 10.69 8.21
CA ASN A 147 -10.16 10.03 9.02
C ASN A 147 -11.04 11.09 9.69
N VAL A 148 -12.35 10.97 9.50
CA VAL A 148 -13.36 11.88 10.04
C VAL A 148 -14.30 11.08 10.94
N ILE A 149 -14.40 11.47 12.20
CA ILE A 149 -15.22 10.78 13.21
C ILE A 149 -16.21 11.77 13.76
N GLU A 150 -17.51 11.50 13.58
CA GLU A 150 -18.61 12.29 14.09
C GLU A 150 -19.58 11.38 14.85
N ARG A 151 -19.26 11.10 16.10
CA ARG A 151 -20.09 10.26 16.97
C ARG A 151 -19.91 10.58 18.46
N GLU A 152 -20.89 10.26 19.28
CA GLU A 152 -20.87 10.43 20.74
C GLU A 152 -20.59 11.88 21.21
N GLY A 153 -20.88 12.85 20.33
CA GLY A 153 -20.59 14.27 20.56
C GLY A 153 -19.12 14.62 20.41
N LEU A 154 -18.33 13.76 19.76
CA LEU A 154 -17.00 14.05 19.25
C LEU A 154 -17.10 14.38 17.76
N SER A 155 -16.39 15.43 17.35
CA SER A 155 -16.12 15.73 15.94
C SER A 155 -14.61 15.87 15.81
N VAL A 156 -13.95 14.86 15.25
CA VAL A 156 -12.49 14.79 15.13
C VAL A 156 -12.11 14.49 13.69
N ARG A 157 -11.19 15.28 13.17
CA ARG A 157 -10.56 15.04 11.86
C ARG A 157 -9.05 14.95 12.03
N HIS A 158 -8.45 13.92 11.46
CA HIS A 158 -7.01 13.78 11.47
C HIS A 158 -6.47 13.14 10.17
N PRO A 159 -5.20 13.42 9.80
CA PRO A 159 -4.60 12.78 8.65
C PRO A 159 -4.44 11.28 8.87
N ALA A 160 -4.77 10.50 7.84
CA ALA A 160 -4.66 9.05 7.81
C ALA A 160 -4.20 8.59 6.41
N ARG A 161 -3.02 9.03 6.00
CA ARG A 161 -2.40 8.70 4.70
C ARG A 161 -1.51 7.49 4.86
N PHE A 162 -1.96 6.34 4.44
CA PHE A 162 -1.21 5.07 4.55
C PHE A 162 -1.30 4.27 3.26
N VAL A 163 -0.37 3.35 3.07
CA VAL A 163 -0.45 2.32 2.03
C VAL A 163 -1.20 1.13 2.62
N LEU A 164 -2.37 0.83 2.05
CA LEU A 164 -3.13 -0.34 2.42
C LEU A 164 -2.52 -1.57 1.75
N VAL A 165 -2.18 -2.60 2.51
CA VAL A 165 -1.72 -3.88 1.98
C VAL A 165 -2.62 -4.98 2.55
N GLY A 166 -3.39 -5.62 1.68
CA GLY A 166 -4.21 -6.78 2.04
C GLY A 166 -3.56 -8.07 1.56
N SER A 167 -3.52 -9.10 2.39
CA SER A 167 -3.24 -10.46 1.92
C SER A 167 -4.53 -11.27 1.91
N GLY A 168 -4.62 -12.27 1.03
CA GLY A 168 -5.75 -13.18 0.96
C GLY A 168 -5.34 -14.53 0.38
N ASN A 169 -6.15 -15.54 0.69
CA ASN A 169 -6.09 -16.84 0.05
C ASN A 169 -7.36 -17.04 -0.77
N PRO A 170 -7.26 -17.29 -2.10
CA PRO A 170 -8.44 -17.53 -2.93
C PRO A 170 -9.31 -18.72 -2.46
N GLU A 171 -8.72 -19.69 -1.73
CA GLU A 171 -9.44 -20.86 -1.20
C GLU A 171 -10.38 -20.51 -0.03
N GLU A 172 -10.12 -19.39 0.67
CA GLU A 172 -10.89 -18.95 1.85
C GLU A 172 -12.07 -18.04 1.48
N GLY A 173 -12.25 -17.79 0.21
CA GLY A 173 -13.30 -16.92 -0.32
C GLY A 173 -12.76 -15.81 -1.21
N GLU A 174 -13.64 -15.33 -2.06
CA GLU A 174 -13.31 -14.26 -2.99
C GLU A 174 -13.72 -12.92 -2.41
N LEU A 175 -12.84 -11.92 -2.61
CA LEU A 175 -13.24 -10.54 -2.34
C LEU A 175 -14.33 -10.12 -3.33
N ARG A 176 -15.25 -9.33 -2.85
CA ARG A 176 -16.29 -8.74 -3.71
C ARG A 176 -15.64 -7.90 -4.82
N PRO A 177 -16.18 -7.93 -6.04
CA PRO A 177 -15.62 -7.18 -7.16
C PRO A 177 -15.44 -5.68 -6.86
N GLN A 178 -16.37 -5.08 -6.10
CA GLN A 178 -16.29 -3.67 -5.71
C GLN A 178 -15.08 -3.37 -4.82
N LEU A 179 -14.70 -4.31 -3.95
CA LEU A 179 -13.52 -4.18 -3.09
C LEU A 179 -12.23 -4.40 -3.88
N LEU A 180 -12.24 -5.41 -4.77
CA LEU A 180 -11.10 -5.68 -5.66
C LEU A 180 -10.74 -4.45 -6.50
N ASP A 181 -11.75 -3.79 -7.10
CA ASP A 181 -11.53 -2.60 -7.93
C ASP A 181 -10.94 -1.41 -7.17
N ARG A 182 -11.13 -1.36 -5.87
CA ARG A 182 -10.58 -0.27 -5.03
C ARG A 182 -9.09 -0.42 -4.71
N PHE A 183 -8.54 -1.66 -4.72
CA PHE A 183 -7.09 -1.85 -4.63
C PHE A 183 -6.41 -1.40 -5.92
N GLY A 184 -5.29 -0.70 -5.78
CA GLY A 184 -4.52 -0.22 -6.94
C GLY A 184 -3.83 -1.35 -7.68
N LEU A 185 -3.12 -2.19 -6.96
CA LEU A 185 -2.34 -3.30 -7.51
C LEU A 185 -2.77 -4.63 -6.90
N SER A 186 -2.86 -5.66 -7.72
CA SER A 186 -3.07 -7.04 -7.27
C SER A 186 -1.97 -7.95 -7.79
N VAL A 187 -1.38 -8.73 -6.90
CA VAL A 187 -0.30 -9.66 -7.22
C VAL A 187 -0.61 -11.04 -6.67
N GLU A 188 -0.21 -12.05 -7.41
CA GLU A 188 -0.32 -13.44 -7.01
C GLU A 188 1.05 -13.96 -6.59
N VAL A 189 1.09 -14.64 -5.44
CA VAL A 189 2.29 -15.30 -4.90
C VAL A 189 2.01 -16.79 -4.83
N ARG A 190 2.74 -17.54 -5.62
CA ARG A 190 2.63 -19.01 -5.64
C ARG A 190 3.83 -19.64 -4.97
N THR A 191 3.62 -20.80 -4.38
CA THR A 191 4.71 -21.63 -3.87
C THR A 191 5.63 -22.02 -5.04
N PRO A 192 6.95 -21.80 -4.93
CA PRO A 192 7.88 -22.21 -5.98
C PRO A 192 7.71 -23.67 -6.35
N GLN A 193 7.67 -23.98 -7.64
CA GLN A 193 7.53 -25.35 -8.12
C GLN A 193 8.90 -26.03 -8.34
N ASP A 194 9.95 -25.25 -8.48
CA ASP A 194 11.30 -25.77 -8.65
C ASP A 194 11.98 -26.08 -7.31
N ILE A 195 12.73 -27.18 -7.26
CA ILE A 195 13.39 -27.68 -6.04
C ILE A 195 14.46 -26.70 -5.57
N ALA A 196 15.20 -26.08 -6.48
CA ALA A 196 16.31 -25.19 -6.11
C ALA A 196 15.81 -23.95 -5.33
N SER A 197 14.73 -23.32 -5.81
CA SER A 197 14.09 -22.22 -5.10
C SER A 197 13.54 -22.63 -3.74
N ARG A 198 12.90 -23.80 -3.65
CA ARG A 198 12.40 -24.32 -2.35
C ARG A 198 13.53 -24.53 -1.35
N VAL A 199 14.62 -25.17 -1.78
CA VAL A 199 15.80 -25.38 -0.94
C VAL A 199 16.38 -24.04 -0.48
N GLN A 200 16.47 -23.04 -1.36
CA GLN A 200 16.95 -21.71 -0.97
C GLN A 200 16.05 -21.01 0.07
N VAL A 201 14.74 -21.14 -0.04
CA VAL A 201 13.80 -20.59 0.94
C VAL A 201 14.04 -21.23 2.31
N VAL A 202 14.14 -22.58 2.36
CA VAL A 202 14.38 -23.31 3.61
C VAL A 202 15.72 -22.93 4.22
N LYS A 203 16.80 -22.91 3.42
CA LYS A 203 18.14 -22.52 3.90
C LYS A 203 18.17 -21.09 4.48
N ARG A 204 17.53 -20.14 3.82
CA ARG A 204 17.47 -18.75 4.30
C ARG A 204 16.67 -18.64 5.58
N ARG A 205 15.57 -19.38 5.70
CA ARG A 205 14.74 -19.39 6.90
C ARG A 205 15.50 -20.00 8.08
N ASP A 206 16.15 -21.15 7.90
CA ASP A 206 16.97 -21.81 8.91
C ASP A 206 18.15 -20.90 9.35
N ALA A 207 18.85 -20.27 8.41
CA ALA A 207 19.93 -19.35 8.74
C ALA A 207 19.43 -18.13 9.56
N PHE A 208 18.27 -17.57 9.21
CA PHE A 208 17.66 -16.50 9.99
C PHE A 208 17.25 -16.94 11.39
N GLU A 209 16.68 -18.13 11.54
CA GLU A 209 16.26 -18.67 12.86
C GLU A 209 17.43 -18.95 13.78
N ARG A 210 18.59 -19.37 13.25
CA ARG A 210 19.81 -19.63 14.03
C ARG A 210 20.52 -18.38 14.48
N ASP A 211 20.62 -17.40 13.61
CA ASP A 211 21.34 -16.14 13.88
C ASP A 211 20.65 -14.98 13.12
N PRO A 212 19.60 -14.37 13.68
CA PRO A 212 18.88 -13.26 13.03
C PRO A 212 19.78 -12.05 12.75
N ASP A 213 20.69 -11.71 13.67
CA ASP A 213 21.54 -10.53 13.55
C ASP A 213 22.63 -10.73 12.50
N GLY A 214 23.32 -11.87 12.51
CA GLY A 214 24.28 -12.23 11.49
C GLY A 214 23.66 -12.37 10.11
N PHE A 215 22.46 -12.97 10.04
CA PHE A 215 21.71 -13.02 8.79
C PHE A 215 21.36 -11.63 8.27
N ALA A 216 20.86 -10.73 9.13
CA ALA A 216 20.56 -9.35 8.75
C ALA A 216 21.83 -8.62 8.26
N ALA A 217 22.97 -8.81 8.94
CA ALA A 217 24.25 -8.22 8.54
C ALA A 217 24.68 -8.63 7.11
N THR A 218 24.42 -9.88 6.70
CA THR A 218 24.76 -10.34 5.34
C THR A 218 23.96 -9.65 4.23
N TRP A 219 22.80 -9.07 4.55
CA TRP A 219 21.92 -8.39 3.60
C TRP A 219 21.95 -6.85 3.72
N ALA A 220 22.73 -6.31 4.65
CA ALA A 220 22.75 -4.87 4.97
C ALA A 220 23.03 -3.98 3.76
N ASP A 221 24.00 -4.35 2.91
CA ASP A 221 24.37 -3.57 1.71
C ASP A 221 23.24 -3.57 0.67
N GLU A 222 22.62 -4.72 0.46
CA GLU A 222 21.50 -4.85 -0.48
C GLU A 222 20.28 -4.07 0.02
N GLU A 223 19.98 -4.13 1.31
CA GLU A 223 18.93 -3.33 1.95
C GLU A 223 19.21 -1.83 1.82
N ALA A 224 20.44 -1.42 2.08
CA ALA A 224 20.86 -0.02 1.90
C ALA A 224 20.73 0.43 0.44
N ARG A 225 21.01 -0.46 -0.52
CA ARG A 225 20.82 -0.19 -1.95
C ARG A 225 19.34 0.04 -2.27
N VAL A 226 18.45 -0.83 -1.83
CA VAL A 226 16.99 -0.69 -2.04
C VAL A 226 16.47 0.59 -1.36
N ARG A 227 16.93 0.89 -0.15
CA ARG A 227 16.57 2.13 0.56
C ARG A 227 16.97 3.38 -0.22
N ARG A 228 18.21 3.44 -0.73
CA ARG A 228 18.67 4.54 -1.58
C ARG A 228 17.84 4.67 -2.85
N GLN A 229 17.48 3.55 -3.48
CA GLN A 229 16.62 3.52 -4.67
C GLN A 229 15.24 4.13 -4.38
N ILE A 230 14.59 3.76 -3.26
CA ILE A 230 13.30 4.34 -2.85
C ILE A 230 13.40 5.85 -2.61
N VAL A 231 14.43 6.30 -1.89
CA VAL A 231 14.64 7.73 -1.63
C VAL A 231 14.81 8.52 -2.93
N ALA A 232 15.64 8.00 -3.84
CA ALA A 232 15.86 8.63 -5.14
C ALA A 232 14.58 8.65 -5.98
N ALA A 233 13.84 7.55 -6.00
CA ALA A 233 12.56 7.44 -6.72
C ALA A 233 11.52 8.45 -6.22
N ARG A 234 11.34 8.57 -4.90
CA ARG A 234 10.42 9.56 -4.30
C ARG A 234 10.76 11.01 -4.70
N LYS A 235 12.05 11.36 -4.72
CA LYS A 235 12.50 12.68 -5.17
C LYS A 235 12.28 12.92 -6.67
N ARG A 236 12.38 11.85 -7.47
CA ARG A 236 12.22 11.88 -8.92
C ARG A 236 10.76 11.90 -9.35
N LEU A 237 9.87 11.28 -8.59
CA LEU A 237 8.46 11.04 -8.94
C LEU A 237 7.75 12.30 -9.48
N ALA A 238 7.94 13.45 -8.84
CA ALA A 238 7.34 14.70 -9.26
C ALA A 238 7.87 15.23 -10.61
N LYS A 239 8.99 14.70 -11.10
CA LYS A 239 9.63 15.10 -12.36
C LYS A 239 9.36 14.11 -13.50
N VAL A 240 8.77 12.95 -13.19
CA VAL A 240 8.43 11.95 -14.21
C VAL A 240 7.23 12.43 -15.03
N VAL A 241 7.47 12.61 -16.31
CA VAL A 241 6.45 13.00 -17.28
C VAL A 241 5.75 11.76 -17.83
N VAL A 242 4.44 11.87 -18.06
CA VAL A 242 3.66 10.87 -18.79
C VAL A 242 3.31 11.48 -20.14
N PRO A 243 3.95 11.08 -21.25
CA PRO A 243 3.63 11.59 -22.59
C PRO A 243 2.23 11.16 -23.03
N ASP A 244 1.60 11.95 -23.92
CA ASP A 244 0.28 11.64 -24.47
C ASP A 244 0.24 10.25 -25.11
N ALA A 245 1.29 9.86 -25.84
CA ALA A 245 1.39 8.53 -26.42
C ALA A 245 1.31 7.41 -25.35
N ALA A 246 1.84 7.60 -24.14
CA ALA A 246 1.71 6.63 -23.06
C ALA A 246 0.29 6.63 -22.47
N LEU A 247 -0.39 7.77 -22.42
CA LEU A 247 -1.81 7.87 -22.04
C LEU A 247 -2.71 7.15 -23.05
N GLU A 248 -2.48 7.37 -24.35
CA GLU A 248 -3.20 6.70 -25.42
C GLU A 248 -3.02 5.16 -25.36
N ARG A 249 -1.78 4.68 -25.17
CA ARG A 249 -1.49 3.26 -25.00
C ARG A 249 -2.19 2.66 -23.78
N ALA A 250 -2.20 3.39 -22.65
CA ALA A 250 -2.90 2.95 -21.43
C ALA A 250 -4.41 2.84 -21.68
N ALA A 251 -5.02 3.83 -22.37
CA ALA A 251 -6.43 3.82 -22.71
C ALA A 251 -6.76 2.67 -23.68
N GLN A 252 -5.98 2.48 -24.77
CA GLN A 252 -6.14 1.39 -25.72
C GLN A 252 -6.11 0.01 -25.01
N LEU A 253 -5.16 -0.18 -24.08
CA LEU A 253 -5.06 -1.42 -23.32
C LEU A 253 -6.30 -1.64 -22.42
N CYS A 254 -6.75 -0.63 -21.69
CA CYS A 254 -7.93 -0.73 -20.85
C CYS A 254 -9.21 -0.99 -21.66
N MET A 255 -9.36 -0.33 -22.79
CA MET A 255 -10.49 -0.56 -23.72
C MET A 255 -10.48 -1.99 -24.29
N SER A 256 -9.33 -2.49 -24.74
CA SER A 256 -9.22 -3.87 -25.27
C SER A 256 -9.53 -4.94 -24.21
N LEU A 257 -9.25 -4.64 -22.95
CA LEU A 257 -9.53 -5.53 -21.81
C LEU A 257 -10.95 -5.38 -21.26
N GLY A 258 -11.71 -4.35 -21.68
CA GLY A 258 -13.06 -4.10 -21.19
C GLY A 258 -13.11 -3.71 -19.71
N THR A 259 -12.17 -2.88 -19.25
CA THR A 259 -12.19 -2.38 -17.86
C THR A 259 -13.30 -1.34 -17.68
N ASP A 260 -13.95 -1.33 -16.53
CA ASP A 260 -15.02 -0.38 -16.22
C ASP A 260 -14.44 0.96 -15.73
N GLY A 261 -15.00 2.05 -16.27
CA GLY A 261 -14.63 3.42 -15.89
C GLY A 261 -13.17 3.76 -16.21
N LEU A 262 -12.64 4.83 -15.62
CA LEU A 262 -11.27 5.34 -15.86
C LEU A 262 -10.28 4.96 -14.73
N ARG A 263 -10.70 4.16 -13.78
CA ARG A 263 -9.83 3.77 -12.64
C ARG A 263 -8.68 2.88 -13.09
N GLY A 264 -8.92 2.04 -14.11
CA GLY A 264 -7.89 1.18 -14.72
C GLY A 264 -6.74 2.00 -15.28
N GLU A 265 -7.03 2.98 -16.13
CA GLU A 265 -6.07 3.88 -16.74
C GLU A 265 -5.30 4.70 -15.72
N LEU A 266 -6.03 5.33 -14.77
CA LEU A 266 -5.42 6.13 -13.71
C LEU A 266 -4.43 5.30 -12.87
N THR A 267 -4.81 4.09 -12.50
CA THR A 267 -3.95 3.19 -11.72
C THR A 267 -2.75 2.74 -12.52
N LEU A 268 -2.95 2.34 -13.78
CA LEU A 268 -1.89 1.90 -14.69
C LEU A 268 -0.86 3.01 -14.90
N VAL A 269 -1.30 4.22 -15.17
CA VAL A 269 -0.43 5.39 -15.39
C VAL A 269 0.33 5.77 -14.11
N ARG A 270 -0.34 5.80 -12.95
CA ARG A 270 0.33 6.06 -11.66
C ARG A 270 1.37 5.00 -11.33
N ALA A 271 1.03 3.72 -11.53
CA ALA A 271 1.96 2.62 -11.31
C ALA A 271 3.17 2.68 -12.26
N ALA A 272 2.95 3.01 -13.53
CA ALA A 272 4.01 3.19 -14.52
C ALA A 272 4.93 4.37 -14.17
N ARG A 273 4.38 5.49 -13.70
CA ARG A 273 5.14 6.63 -13.21
C ARG A 273 5.97 6.28 -11.99
N GLY A 274 5.40 5.57 -11.03
CA GLY A 274 6.12 5.07 -9.85
C GLY A 274 7.25 4.10 -10.22
N PHE A 275 7.01 3.23 -11.20
CA PHE A 275 8.00 2.29 -11.68
C PHE A 275 9.12 2.97 -12.48
N ALA A 276 8.81 3.93 -13.37
CA ALA A 276 9.80 4.75 -14.07
C ALA A 276 10.70 5.49 -13.07
N ALA A 277 10.10 6.10 -12.03
CA ALA A 277 10.87 6.73 -10.97
C ALA A 277 11.82 5.76 -10.25
N LEU A 278 11.42 4.51 -10.02
CA LEU A 278 12.27 3.46 -9.44
C LEU A 278 13.43 3.07 -10.36
N GLN A 279 13.19 3.00 -11.67
CA GLN A 279 14.24 2.68 -12.64
C GLN A 279 15.22 3.82 -12.91
N GLY A 280 14.84 5.04 -12.59
CA GLY A 280 15.70 6.21 -12.82
C GLY A 280 15.24 7.08 -13.96
N ASP A 281 14.16 6.69 -14.63
CA ASP A 281 13.64 7.34 -15.81
C ASP A 281 12.80 8.58 -15.47
N LEU A 282 12.83 9.57 -16.36
CA LEU A 282 12.08 10.82 -16.23
C LEU A 282 10.83 10.85 -17.14
N SER A 283 10.62 9.81 -17.93
CA SER A 283 9.47 9.69 -18.82
C SER A 283 8.91 8.26 -18.79
N VAL A 284 7.59 8.15 -18.81
CA VAL A 284 6.92 6.86 -18.93
C VAL A 284 6.93 6.41 -20.39
N GLY A 285 7.38 5.19 -20.64
CA GLY A 285 7.34 4.54 -21.95
C GLY A 285 6.66 3.17 -21.89
N ASP A 286 6.58 2.51 -23.03
CA ASP A 286 5.90 1.21 -23.21
C ASP A 286 6.41 0.12 -22.26
N ALA A 287 7.72 0.05 -22.03
CA ALA A 287 8.30 -0.91 -21.10
C ALA A 287 7.76 -0.76 -19.68
N HIS A 288 7.50 0.47 -19.24
CA HIS A 288 6.93 0.74 -17.93
C HIS A 288 5.47 0.28 -17.86
N LEU A 289 4.66 0.61 -18.87
CA LEU A 289 3.26 0.19 -18.97
C LEU A 289 3.15 -1.34 -19.00
N ARG A 290 3.92 -2.00 -19.87
CA ARG A 290 3.95 -3.48 -19.96
C ARG A 290 4.26 -4.13 -18.62
N ARG A 291 5.24 -3.61 -17.87
CA ARG A 291 5.66 -4.20 -16.60
C ARG A 291 4.62 -4.11 -15.50
N VAL A 292 3.85 -3.03 -15.46
CA VAL A 292 2.89 -2.78 -14.38
C VAL A 292 1.45 -3.11 -14.75
N ALA A 293 1.14 -3.33 -16.02
CA ALA A 293 -0.22 -3.67 -16.47
C ALA A 293 -0.79 -4.94 -15.81
N PRO A 294 -0.05 -6.08 -15.72
CA PRO A 294 -0.62 -7.25 -15.06
C PRO A 294 -1.04 -6.98 -13.61
N PRO A 295 -0.23 -6.42 -12.71
CA PRO A 295 -0.68 -6.14 -11.36
C PRO A 295 -1.73 -5.01 -11.27
N ALA A 296 -1.80 -4.08 -12.21
CA ALA A 296 -2.77 -2.99 -12.20
C ALA A 296 -4.14 -3.38 -12.73
N LEU A 297 -4.23 -4.34 -13.67
CA LEU A 297 -5.46 -4.59 -14.43
C LEU A 297 -6.08 -5.96 -14.20
N ARG A 298 -5.32 -7.02 -13.83
CA ARG A 298 -5.84 -8.39 -13.73
C ARG A 298 -7.10 -8.54 -12.88
N HIS A 299 -7.20 -7.80 -11.80
CA HIS A 299 -8.31 -7.87 -10.84
C HIS A 299 -9.50 -6.99 -11.23
N ARG A 300 -9.38 -6.20 -12.30
CA ARG A 300 -10.40 -5.28 -12.82
C ARG A 300 -11.15 -5.83 -14.02
N LEU A 301 -10.72 -6.99 -14.53
CA LEU A 301 -11.34 -7.59 -15.69
C LEU A 301 -12.68 -8.22 -15.30
N ARG A 302 -13.70 -7.96 -16.10
CA ARG A 302 -14.97 -8.68 -15.97
C ARG A 302 -14.73 -10.17 -16.17
N ARG A 303 -15.23 -10.98 -15.25
CA ARG A 303 -15.28 -12.43 -15.45
C ARG A 303 -16.23 -12.73 -16.60
N ASN A 304 -15.72 -13.39 -17.62
CA ASN A 304 -16.56 -13.98 -18.63
C ASN A 304 -16.73 -15.47 -18.25
N PRO A 305 -17.95 -15.91 -17.88
CA PRO A 305 -18.17 -17.31 -17.49
C PRO A 305 -17.86 -18.32 -18.59
N LEU A 306 -17.78 -17.85 -19.85
CA LEU A 306 -17.49 -18.67 -21.04
C LEU A 306 -16.00 -18.64 -21.44
N ASP A 307 -15.16 -17.91 -20.71
CA ASP A 307 -13.74 -17.78 -21.02
C ASP A 307 -12.93 -18.54 -19.97
N ASP A 308 -12.44 -19.73 -20.33
CA ASP A 308 -11.57 -20.57 -19.50
C ASP A 308 -10.19 -19.94 -19.27
N SER A 309 -9.83 -18.87 -19.99
CA SER A 309 -8.57 -18.16 -19.82
C SER A 309 -8.62 -17.25 -18.59
N GLY A 310 -7.73 -17.51 -17.62
CA GLY A 310 -7.62 -16.65 -16.42
C GLY A 310 -7.30 -15.20 -16.77
N SER A 311 -7.73 -14.26 -15.92
CA SER A 311 -7.55 -12.81 -16.13
C SER A 311 -6.09 -12.39 -16.42
N GLY A 312 -5.10 -13.11 -15.88
CA GLY A 312 -3.69 -12.91 -16.18
C GLY A 312 -3.35 -13.16 -17.65
N VAL A 313 -3.82 -14.28 -18.21
CA VAL A 313 -3.59 -14.65 -19.61
C VAL A 313 -4.22 -13.64 -20.57
N ARG A 314 -5.39 -13.11 -20.24
CA ARG A 314 -6.05 -12.05 -21.03
C ARG A 314 -5.20 -10.78 -21.09
N VAL A 315 -4.67 -10.34 -19.94
CA VAL A 315 -3.78 -9.17 -19.89
C VAL A 315 -2.51 -9.41 -20.71
N ASP A 316 -1.89 -10.59 -20.57
CA ASP A 316 -0.65 -10.90 -21.29
C ASP A 316 -0.88 -10.97 -22.81
N ARG A 317 -2.02 -11.50 -23.27
CA ARG A 317 -2.41 -11.49 -24.69
C ARG A 317 -2.61 -10.07 -25.22
N ALA A 318 -3.39 -9.24 -24.52
CA ALA A 318 -3.62 -7.84 -24.92
C ALA A 318 -2.30 -7.03 -24.97
N LEU A 319 -1.38 -7.29 -24.02
CA LEU A 319 -0.05 -6.69 -24.05
C LEU A 319 0.77 -7.16 -25.26
N ALA A 320 0.72 -8.44 -25.61
CA ALA A 320 1.41 -8.95 -26.78
C ALA A 320 0.88 -8.32 -28.07
N GLU A 321 -0.44 -8.20 -28.22
CA GLU A 321 -1.08 -7.59 -29.39
C GLU A 321 -0.77 -6.09 -29.50
N LEU A 322 -0.90 -5.33 -28.40
CA LEU A 322 -0.75 -3.87 -28.44
C LEU A 322 0.71 -3.42 -28.59
N PHE A 323 1.66 -4.17 -28.05
CA PHE A 323 3.09 -3.82 -28.01
C PHE A 323 3.95 -4.72 -28.90
N ALA A 324 3.36 -5.49 -29.83
CA ALA A 324 4.09 -6.33 -30.78
C ALA A 324 4.63 -5.52 -31.98
N SER A 325 4.27 -4.25 -32.09
CA SER A 325 4.62 -3.32 -33.19
C SER A 325 5.77 -2.39 -32.82
#